data_eee84051776c4ad380fc557abee0d4bf
#
_entry.id   eee84051776c4ad380fc557abee0d4bf
#
_cell.length_a   1.000
_cell.length_b   1.000
_cell.length_c   1.000
_cell.angle_alpha   90.00
_cell.angle_beta   90.00
_cell.angle_gamma   90.00
#
_symmetry.space_group_name_H-M   'P 1'
#
loop_
_entity.id
_entity.type
_entity.pdbx_description
1 polymer ?
#
loop_
_entity_poly.entity_id
_entity_poly.type
_entity_poly.pdbx_seq_one_letter_code
_entity_poly.pdbx_strand_id
1 'polypeptide(L)'
;MDCRLNDRIRGMVEDLAREHQRELAEAGTLVDLEELTCQIGDEVARQLCERELAGRGERAARDEFADCPKCGEQSMICELEPTLLEGLRGELAYNQPRYYCPRCRRAFFPDGRFAGTAAAEQRHAEGDAEDGLGGQ
;
A
#
# COMPACT_ATOMS: atom_id res chain seq x y z
N MET A 1 -4.95 18.80 -11.45
CA MET A 1 -4.64 17.55 -12.19
C MET A 1 -4.05 17.90 -13.54
N ASP A 2 -3.00 17.21 -13.92
CA ASP A 2 -2.34 17.43 -15.21
C ASP A 2 -3.29 17.08 -16.36
N CYS A 3 -3.25 17.89 -17.40
CA CYS A 3 -4.06 17.72 -18.61
C CYS A 3 -3.86 16.32 -19.24
N ARG A 4 -2.63 15.84 -19.28
CA ARG A 4 -2.30 14.53 -19.83
C ARG A 4 -2.93 13.39 -19.00
N LEU A 5 -2.90 13.52 -17.70
CA LEU A 5 -3.50 12.55 -16.81
C LEU A 5 -5.01 12.51 -17.01
N ASN A 6 -5.61 13.68 -17.12
CA ASN A 6 -7.05 13.79 -17.37
C ASN A 6 -7.46 13.12 -18.68
N ASP A 7 -6.70 13.31 -19.73
CA ASP A 7 -6.96 12.68 -21.04
C ASP A 7 -6.84 11.15 -20.96
N ARG A 8 -5.86 10.66 -20.23
CA ARG A 8 -5.72 9.21 -20.01
C ARG A 8 -6.87 8.64 -19.21
N ILE A 9 -7.29 9.36 -18.19
CA ILE A 9 -8.45 8.94 -17.38
C ILE A 9 -9.69 8.86 -18.27
N ARG A 10 -9.90 9.83 -19.17
CA ARG A 10 -11.01 9.76 -20.12
C ARG A 10 -10.97 8.52 -20.98
N GLY A 11 -9.82 8.17 -21.50
CA GLY A 11 -9.66 6.95 -22.29
C GLY A 11 -10.02 5.70 -21.49
N MET A 12 -9.55 5.62 -20.26
CA MET A 12 -9.87 4.53 -19.36
C MET A 12 -11.36 4.46 -19.04
N VAL A 13 -11.98 5.62 -18.83
CA VAL A 13 -13.42 5.72 -18.56
C VAL A 13 -14.23 5.19 -19.75
N GLU A 14 -13.83 5.53 -20.98
CA GLU A 14 -14.49 5.01 -22.17
C GLU A 14 -14.40 3.49 -22.26
N ASP A 15 -13.24 2.93 -21.93
CA ASP A 15 -13.04 1.47 -21.93
C ASP A 15 -13.88 0.80 -20.86
N LEU A 16 -13.87 1.34 -19.64
CA LEU A 16 -14.67 0.82 -18.53
C LEU A 16 -16.16 0.93 -18.83
N ALA A 17 -16.60 2.04 -19.41
CA ALA A 17 -17.99 2.23 -19.77
C ALA A 17 -18.47 1.19 -20.80
N ARG A 18 -17.62 0.84 -21.77
CA ARG A 18 -17.94 -0.19 -22.73
C ARG A 18 -18.02 -1.56 -22.09
N GLU A 19 -17.06 -1.89 -21.25
CA GLU A 19 -17.00 -3.20 -20.59
C GLU A 19 -18.15 -3.41 -19.61
N HIS A 20 -18.58 -2.35 -18.94
CA HIS A 20 -19.66 -2.41 -17.93
C HIS A 20 -20.94 -1.74 -18.39
N GLN A 21 -21.15 -1.66 -19.71
CA GLN A 21 -22.29 -0.97 -20.30
C GLN A 21 -23.63 -1.48 -19.77
N ARG A 22 -23.77 -2.79 -19.64
CA ARG A 22 -25.00 -3.40 -19.15
C ARG A 22 -25.29 -3.01 -17.71
N GLU A 23 -24.30 -3.16 -16.84
CA GLU A 23 -24.44 -2.87 -15.43
C GLU A 23 -24.75 -1.38 -15.18
N LEU A 24 -24.05 -0.52 -15.91
CA LEU A 24 -24.28 0.93 -15.81
C LEU A 24 -25.68 1.30 -16.29
N ALA A 25 -26.17 0.68 -17.37
CA ALA A 25 -27.50 0.95 -17.90
C ALA A 25 -28.61 0.43 -17.00
N GLU A 26 -28.36 -0.62 -16.23
CA GLU A 26 -29.33 -1.21 -15.31
C GLU A 26 -29.49 -0.42 -14.01
N ALA A 27 -28.57 0.48 -13.70
CA ALA A 27 -28.69 1.35 -12.53
C ALA A 27 -29.93 2.24 -12.69
N GLY A 28 -30.93 2.01 -11.83
CA GLY A 28 -32.24 2.59 -11.99
C GLY A 28 -32.39 4.00 -11.45
N THR A 29 -31.54 4.39 -10.51
CA THR A 29 -31.57 5.73 -9.91
C THR A 29 -30.19 6.35 -9.95
N LEU A 30 -30.14 7.66 -9.73
CA LEU A 30 -28.84 8.34 -9.62
C LEU A 30 -28.00 7.78 -8.47
N VAL A 31 -28.64 7.46 -7.36
CA VAL A 31 -27.93 6.89 -6.20
C VAL A 31 -27.31 5.54 -6.57
N ASP A 32 -28.06 4.66 -7.24
CA ASP A 32 -27.55 3.37 -7.69
C ASP A 32 -26.37 3.55 -8.65
N LEU A 33 -26.47 4.51 -9.55
CA LEU A 33 -25.41 4.81 -10.51
C LEU A 33 -24.16 5.32 -9.80
N GLU A 34 -24.32 6.25 -8.84
CA GLU A 34 -23.21 6.77 -8.05
C GLU A 34 -22.55 5.68 -7.24
N GLU A 35 -23.31 4.80 -6.60
CA GLU A 35 -22.76 3.68 -5.85
C GLU A 35 -21.90 2.78 -6.72
N LEU A 36 -22.40 2.41 -7.88
CA LEU A 36 -21.66 1.55 -8.81
C LEU A 36 -20.40 2.22 -9.31
N THR A 37 -20.48 3.48 -9.74
CA THR A 37 -19.32 4.21 -10.25
C THR A 37 -18.28 4.46 -9.15
N CYS A 38 -18.72 4.73 -7.92
CA CYS A 38 -17.80 4.86 -6.79
C CYS A 38 -17.09 3.55 -6.47
N GLN A 39 -17.78 2.42 -6.52
CA GLN A 39 -17.16 1.12 -6.32
C GLN A 39 -16.08 0.86 -7.37
N ILE A 40 -16.36 1.14 -8.62
CA ILE A 40 -15.37 1.01 -9.69
C ILE A 40 -14.17 1.94 -9.44
N GLY A 41 -14.45 3.20 -9.12
CA GLY A 41 -13.40 4.19 -8.84
C GLY A 41 -12.55 3.82 -7.64
N ASP A 42 -13.16 3.33 -6.59
CA ASP A 42 -12.46 2.89 -5.37
C ASP A 42 -11.55 1.71 -5.67
N GLU A 43 -11.99 0.76 -6.47
CA GLU A 43 -11.18 -0.39 -6.84
C GLU A 43 -10.01 0.01 -7.73
N VAL A 44 -10.21 0.92 -8.67
CA VAL A 44 -9.13 1.47 -9.48
C VAL A 44 -8.09 2.16 -8.60
N ALA A 45 -8.56 3.00 -7.67
CA ALA A 45 -7.68 3.70 -6.73
C ALA A 45 -6.89 2.73 -5.86
N ARG A 46 -7.54 1.70 -5.35
CA ARG A 46 -6.90 0.68 -4.53
C ARG A 46 -5.82 -0.07 -5.31
N GLN A 47 -6.12 -0.50 -6.52
CA GLN A 47 -5.16 -1.24 -7.34
C GLN A 47 -3.96 -0.38 -7.75
N LEU A 48 -4.19 0.88 -8.08
CA LEU A 48 -3.08 1.80 -8.39
C LEU A 48 -2.15 1.97 -7.20
N CYS A 49 -2.73 2.10 -6.03
CA CYS A 49 -1.97 2.24 -4.80
C CYS A 49 -1.15 0.97 -4.51
N GLU A 50 -1.78 -0.20 -4.63
CA GLU A 50 -1.09 -1.48 -4.44
C GLU A 50 0.07 -1.66 -5.42
N ARG A 51 -0.16 -1.30 -6.67
CA ARG A 51 0.87 -1.40 -7.70
C ARG A 51 2.07 -0.53 -7.39
N GLU A 52 1.82 0.71 -6.95
CA GLU A 52 2.91 1.61 -6.56
C GLU A 52 3.66 1.11 -5.33
N LEU A 53 2.93 0.60 -4.34
CA LEU A 53 3.54 0.01 -3.15
C LEU A 53 4.41 -1.20 -3.50
N ALA A 54 3.94 -2.05 -4.40
CA ALA A 54 4.73 -3.19 -4.87
C ALA A 54 6.02 -2.72 -5.53
N GLY A 55 5.96 -1.69 -6.36
CA GLY A 55 7.13 -1.11 -7.00
C GLY A 55 8.11 -0.52 -6.00
N ARG A 56 7.61 0.14 -4.97
CA ARG A 56 8.45 0.68 -3.90
C ARG A 56 9.12 -0.42 -3.09
N GLY A 57 8.39 -1.48 -2.79
CA GLY A 57 8.94 -2.64 -2.11
C GLY A 57 10.06 -3.30 -2.92
N GLU A 58 9.87 -3.47 -4.22
CA GLU A 58 10.89 -4.02 -5.10
C GLU A 58 12.13 -3.13 -5.18
N ARG A 59 11.94 -1.82 -5.28
CA ARG A 59 13.06 -0.88 -5.31
C ARG A 59 13.83 -0.89 -4.00
N ALA A 60 13.13 -0.93 -2.88
CA ALA A 60 13.76 -1.01 -1.57
C ALA A 60 14.52 -2.32 -1.40
N ALA A 61 13.98 -3.42 -1.89
CA ALA A 61 14.63 -4.72 -1.80
C ALA A 61 15.91 -4.82 -2.63
N ARG A 62 16.07 -4.01 -3.67
CA ARG A 62 17.32 -3.95 -4.43
C ARG A 62 18.44 -3.33 -3.63
N ASP A 63 18.12 -2.49 -2.68
CA ASP A 63 19.08 -1.97 -1.73
C ASP A 63 19.29 -3.03 -0.66
N GLU A 64 20.29 -3.87 -0.86
CA GLU A 64 20.55 -4.99 0.02
C GLU A 64 20.86 -4.58 1.46
N PHE A 65 21.17 -3.30 1.68
CA PHE A 65 21.57 -2.78 2.98
C PHE A 65 20.78 -1.54 3.36
N ALA A 66 20.54 -1.39 4.63
CA ALA A 66 19.94 -0.20 5.21
C ALA A 66 20.59 0.07 6.57
N ASP A 67 20.61 1.33 6.97
CA ASP A 67 21.16 1.71 8.26
C ASP A 67 20.16 1.47 9.38
N CYS A 68 20.61 0.85 10.45
CA CYS A 68 19.76 0.65 11.62
C CYS A 68 19.33 1.99 12.20
N PRO A 69 18.05 2.20 12.45
CA PRO A 69 17.57 3.47 13.00
C PRO A 69 18.02 3.74 14.41
N LYS A 70 18.50 2.73 15.13
CA LYS A 70 18.98 2.89 16.50
C LYS A 70 20.48 3.14 16.59
N CYS A 71 21.29 2.32 15.93
CA CYS A 71 22.74 2.38 16.09
C CYS A 71 23.47 2.82 14.82
N GLY A 72 22.79 2.93 13.69
CA GLY A 72 23.38 3.31 12.42
C GLY A 72 24.18 2.21 11.72
N GLU A 73 24.22 1.03 12.29
CA GLU A 73 24.95 -0.11 11.69
C GLU A 73 24.32 -0.52 10.37
N GLN A 74 25.16 -0.79 9.38
CA GLN A 74 24.70 -1.27 8.08
C GLN A 74 24.12 -2.67 8.25
N SER A 75 22.88 -2.83 7.86
CA SER A 75 22.10 -4.04 8.08
C SER A 75 21.61 -4.62 6.76
N MET A 76 21.64 -5.95 6.68
CA MET A 76 21.28 -6.66 5.46
C MET A 76 19.80 -7.02 5.44
N ILE A 77 19.23 -7.02 4.25
CA ILE A 77 17.84 -7.46 4.07
C ILE A 77 17.73 -8.96 4.42
N CYS A 78 16.70 -9.31 5.19
CA CYS A 78 16.41 -10.71 5.51
C CYS A 78 15.30 -11.27 4.64
N GLU A 79 14.22 -10.53 4.47
CA GLU A 79 13.06 -11.03 3.74
C GLU A 79 12.12 -9.88 3.35
N LEU A 80 11.16 -10.22 2.50
CA LEU A 80 10.01 -9.36 2.23
C LEU A 80 8.84 -9.93 3.03
N GLU A 81 8.34 -9.15 3.96
CA GLU A 81 7.24 -9.59 4.82
C GLU A 81 5.90 -9.14 4.26
N PRO A 82 4.99 -10.08 3.95
CA PRO A 82 3.64 -9.71 3.51
C PRO A 82 2.91 -8.96 4.62
N THR A 83 2.39 -7.80 4.28
CA THR A 83 1.71 -6.92 5.21
C THR A 83 0.42 -6.42 4.59
N LEU A 84 -0.63 -6.32 5.39
CA LEU A 84 -1.87 -5.69 4.98
C LEU A 84 -1.95 -4.31 5.60
N LEU A 85 -2.09 -3.31 4.74
CA LEU A 85 -2.27 -1.94 5.17
C LEU A 85 -3.73 -1.55 5.00
N GLU A 86 -4.25 -0.80 5.93
CA GLU A 86 -5.60 -0.30 5.84
C GLU A 86 -5.59 1.04 5.11
N GLY A 87 -6.05 1.02 3.87
CA GLY A 87 -6.11 2.21 3.05
C GLY A 87 -7.48 2.87 3.12
N LEU A 88 -7.58 4.03 2.51
CA LEU A 88 -8.84 4.78 2.44
C LEU A 88 -9.94 4.04 1.67
N ARG A 89 -9.55 3.19 0.73
CA ARG A 89 -10.48 2.48 -0.16
C ARG A 89 -10.48 0.98 0.07
N GLY A 90 -9.90 0.52 1.17
CA GLY A 90 -9.83 -0.89 1.50
C GLY A 90 -8.42 -1.34 1.82
N GLU A 91 -8.27 -2.62 2.09
CA GLU A 91 -6.99 -3.19 2.44
C GLU A 91 -6.04 -3.22 1.24
N LEU A 92 -4.77 -2.93 1.51
CA LEU A 92 -3.70 -2.91 0.52
C LEU A 92 -2.66 -3.95 0.88
N ALA A 93 -2.35 -4.84 -0.05
CA ALA A 93 -1.28 -5.81 0.13
C ALA A 93 0.06 -5.15 -0.18
N TYR A 94 1.02 -5.36 0.70
CA TYR A 94 2.35 -4.78 0.57
C TYR A 94 3.40 -5.74 1.10
N ASN A 95 4.46 -5.96 0.32
CA ASN A 95 5.61 -6.74 0.76
C ASN A 95 6.66 -5.79 1.30
N GLN A 96 6.74 -5.72 2.61
CA GLN A 96 7.61 -4.78 3.31
C GLN A 96 9.00 -5.37 3.48
N PRO A 97 10.06 -4.67 3.03
CA PRO A 97 11.42 -5.14 3.23
C PRO A 97 11.79 -5.11 4.71
N ARG A 98 12.29 -6.23 5.20
CA ARG A 98 12.72 -6.38 6.57
C ARG A 98 14.23 -6.58 6.61
N TYR A 99 14.89 -5.81 7.43
CA TYR A 99 16.35 -5.84 7.60
C TYR A 99 16.70 -6.30 9.00
N TYR A 100 17.86 -6.89 9.15
CA TYR A 100 18.35 -7.34 10.43
C TYR A 100 19.63 -6.63 10.82
N CYS A 101 19.64 -5.99 11.98
CA CYS A 101 20.81 -5.34 12.53
C CYS A 101 21.60 -6.34 13.38
N PRO A 102 22.84 -6.70 12.99
CA PRO A 102 23.63 -7.65 13.75
C PRO A 102 24.10 -7.11 15.09
N ARG A 103 24.22 -5.79 15.20
CA ARG A 103 24.66 -5.13 16.44
C ARG A 103 23.55 -5.07 17.48
N CYS A 104 22.36 -4.61 17.07
CA CYS A 104 21.19 -4.56 17.93
C CYS A 104 20.50 -5.90 18.08
N ARG A 105 20.78 -6.84 17.19
CA ARG A 105 20.12 -8.16 17.10
C ARG A 105 18.63 -8.04 16.97
N ARG A 106 18.19 -7.11 16.13
CA ARG A 106 16.77 -6.84 15.88
C ARG A 106 16.52 -6.68 14.40
N ALA A 107 15.35 -7.12 13.98
CA ALA A 107 14.83 -6.81 12.67
C ALA A 107 14.14 -5.44 12.71
N PHE A 108 14.17 -4.76 11.59
CA PHE A 108 13.51 -3.46 11.47
C PHE A 108 13.04 -3.25 10.03
N PHE A 109 12.12 -2.31 9.88
CA PHE A 109 11.64 -1.86 8.59
C PHE A 109 12.19 -0.45 8.38
N PRO A 110 13.14 -0.26 7.46
CA PRO A 110 13.89 0.99 7.37
C PRO A 110 13.04 2.17 6.99
N ASP A 111 11.94 1.90 6.34
CA ASP A 111 11.18 2.98 5.75
C ASP A 111 9.67 2.78 5.86
N GLY A 112 9.20 2.76 7.08
CA GLY A 112 7.78 2.76 7.35
C GLY A 112 7.05 3.97 6.80
N ARG A 113 7.78 5.02 6.49
CA ARG A 113 7.17 6.29 6.09
C ARG A 113 6.42 6.25 4.79
N PHE A 114 6.85 5.46 3.82
CA PHE A 114 6.09 5.44 2.60
C PHE A 114 5.21 4.21 2.45
N ALA A 115 5.45 3.22 3.20
CA ALA A 115 4.45 2.23 3.36
C ALA A 115 3.38 2.84 4.18
N GLY A 116 3.82 3.76 4.91
CA GLY A 116 3.05 4.06 5.87
C GLY A 116 2.45 5.39 5.89
N THR A 117 1.35 5.32 5.86
CA THR A 117 0.60 6.30 6.54
C THR A 117 0.92 6.16 8.01
N ALA A 118 0.82 7.24 8.74
CA ALA A 118 0.99 7.23 10.18
C ALA A 118 0.10 6.17 10.85
N ALA A 119 -1.09 5.94 10.31
CA ALA A 119 -2.00 4.93 10.83
C ALA A 119 -1.45 3.51 10.70
N ALA A 120 -0.84 3.18 9.57
CA ALA A 120 -0.23 1.88 9.36
C ALA A 120 0.97 1.67 10.27
N GLU A 121 1.79 2.71 10.43
CA GLU A 121 2.92 2.68 11.35
C GLU A 121 2.47 2.49 12.79
N GLN A 122 1.43 3.18 13.19
CA GLN A 122 0.88 3.07 14.52
C GLN A 122 0.39 1.67 14.82
N ARG A 123 -0.28 1.04 13.89
CA ARG A 123 -0.74 -0.34 14.08
C ARG A 123 0.42 -1.29 14.23
N HIS A 124 1.45 -1.13 13.42
CA HIS A 124 2.65 -1.94 13.55
C HIS A 124 3.31 -1.72 14.90
N ALA A 125 3.46 -0.48 15.29
CA ALA A 125 4.04 -0.13 16.57
C ALA A 125 3.21 -0.69 17.74
N GLU A 126 1.90 -0.63 17.64
CA GLU A 126 1.00 -1.19 18.65
C GLU A 126 1.15 -2.70 18.75
N GLY A 127 1.19 -3.37 17.60
CA GLY A 127 1.42 -4.80 17.56
C GLY A 127 2.74 -5.20 18.19
N ASP A 128 3.79 -4.51 17.84
CA ASP A 128 5.11 -4.74 18.40
C ASP A 128 5.14 -4.46 19.90
N ALA A 129 4.47 -3.41 20.33
CA ALA A 129 4.38 -3.06 21.74
C ALA A 129 3.62 -4.12 22.53
N GLU A 130 2.53 -4.64 21.98
CA GLU A 130 1.78 -5.71 22.60
C GLU A 130 2.62 -6.97 22.73
N ASP A 131 3.33 -7.33 21.68
CA ASP A 131 4.25 -8.46 21.71
C ASP A 131 5.33 -8.26 22.76
N GLY A 132 5.85 -7.05 22.84
CA GLY A 132 6.83 -6.70 23.86
C GLY A 132 6.28 -6.82 25.27
N LEU A 133 5.06 -6.40 25.47
CA LEU A 133 4.39 -6.52 26.76
C LEU A 133 4.08 -7.98 27.09
N GLY A 134 3.65 -8.72 26.10
CA GLY A 134 3.39 -10.14 26.25
C GLY A 134 4.64 -10.94 26.60
N GLY A 135 5.80 -10.46 26.18
CA GLY A 135 7.08 -11.07 26.46
C GLY A 135 7.62 -10.79 27.85
N GLN A 136 6.94 -9.97 28.58
CA GLN A 136 7.32 -9.64 29.94
C GLN A 136 6.60 -10.52 30.96
#